data_87673decf14a0fd0c83a878c1941bf30
#
_entry.id   87673decf14a0fd0c83a878c1941bf30
#
_cell.length_a   1.000
_cell.length_b   1.000
_cell.length_c   1.000
_cell.angle_alpha   90.00
_cell.angle_beta   90.00
_cell.angle_gamma   90.00
#
_symmetry.space_group_name_H-M   'P 1'
#
loop_
_entity.id
_entity.type
_entity.pdbx_description
1 polymer ?
#
loop_
_entity_poly.entity_id
_entity_poly.type
_entity_poly.pdbx_seq_one_letter_code
_entity_poly.pdbx_strand_id
1 'polypeptide(L)'
;NNRLKQLIEIGAPDVILRNEKRMLQEAVDALFDNSRRKTAIRSGTRRPLKSISDMLRGKTGRFRQNLLGKRVDYSGRSVIVVGPELKMSECGLPKNMALELFKPHMIYELMARGYTETPRSAKLMIEKQELVVYKVLEYVVQDHPVLLNRAPTLHRLGIQAFQPILVDGKAIKLHPLVCAAFNADFDGDQMAVHVPLSVQSQMEARVLMLSSHNVLHPANGKPISVPSQDMVLGCYYLTRPMIGSLGEGKSFSSIDEVLLAYENKSVDCLLYTSPSPRDATLSRMPSSA
;
A
#
# COMPACT_ATOMS: atom_id res chain seq x y z
N ASN A 1 50.12 -4.06 -12.93
CA ASN A 1 50.88 -2.82 -12.82
C ASN A 1 52.19 -3.02 -12.06
N ASN A 2 52.17 -3.59 -10.85
CA ASN A 2 53.41 -3.77 -10.06
C ASN A 2 54.46 -4.63 -10.79
N ARG A 3 54.04 -5.75 -11.39
CA ARG A 3 54.88 -6.61 -12.19
C ARG A 3 55.49 -5.87 -13.39
N LEU A 4 54.69 -5.04 -14.08
CA LEU A 4 55.23 -4.24 -15.20
C LEU A 4 56.28 -3.23 -14.73
N LYS A 5 56.08 -2.57 -13.56
CA LYS A 5 57.03 -1.64 -12.99
C LYS A 5 58.38 -2.35 -12.69
N GLN A 6 58.32 -3.49 -12.03
CA GLN A 6 59.50 -4.30 -11.73
C GLN A 6 60.29 -4.73 -13.00
N LEU A 7 59.57 -5.13 -14.04
CA LEU A 7 60.20 -5.52 -15.33
C LEU A 7 60.89 -4.34 -16.04
N ILE A 8 60.32 -3.12 -15.90
CA ILE A 8 60.95 -1.90 -16.43
C ILE A 8 62.23 -1.56 -15.62
N GLU A 9 62.19 -1.69 -14.31
CA GLU A 9 63.34 -1.43 -13.46
C GLU A 9 64.52 -2.42 -13.70
N ILE A 10 64.21 -3.67 -14.00
CA ILE A 10 65.19 -4.73 -14.34
C ILE A 10 65.73 -4.59 -15.77
N GLY A 11 65.14 -3.73 -16.60
CA GLY A 11 65.53 -3.59 -18.02
C GLY A 11 65.18 -4.79 -18.91
N ALA A 12 64.01 -5.39 -18.69
CA ALA A 12 63.54 -6.54 -19.43
C ALA A 12 63.40 -6.26 -20.95
N PRO A 13 63.54 -7.28 -21.86
CA PRO A 13 63.37 -7.13 -23.32
C PRO A 13 62.01 -6.54 -23.68
N ASP A 14 61.98 -5.70 -24.74
CA ASP A 14 60.77 -5.01 -25.24
C ASP A 14 59.60 -5.93 -25.52
N VAL A 15 59.83 -7.16 -25.99
CA VAL A 15 58.79 -8.16 -26.27
C VAL A 15 58.01 -8.52 -25.01
N ILE A 16 58.71 -8.69 -23.88
CA ILE A 16 58.10 -8.99 -22.57
C ILE A 16 57.34 -7.77 -22.07
N LEU A 17 57.92 -6.58 -22.17
CA LEU A 17 57.28 -5.34 -21.76
C LEU A 17 55.96 -5.08 -22.59
N ARG A 18 55.97 -5.32 -23.87
CA ARG A 18 54.74 -5.21 -24.72
C ARG A 18 53.67 -6.19 -24.28
N ASN A 19 54.05 -7.43 -23.96
CA ASN A 19 53.07 -8.42 -23.50
C ASN A 19 52.45 -8.04 -22.14
N GLU A 20 53.27 -7.59 -21.20
CA GLU A 20 52.76 -7.14 -19.90
C GLU A 20 51.90 -5.87 -20.00
N LYS A 21 52.24 -4.93 -20.90
CA LYS A 21 51.36 -3.75 -21.23
C LYS A 21 50.04 -4.21 -21.76
N ARG A 22 50.02 -5.20 -22.66
CA ARG A 22 48.76 -5.77 -23.21
C ARG A 22 47.93 -6.42 -22.09
N MET A 23 48.55 -7.20 -21.19
CA MET A 23 47.87 -7.82 -20.08
C MET A 23 47.30 -6.77 -19.11
N LEU A 24 48.05 -5.68 -18.87
CA LEU A 24 47.55 -4.55 -18.06
C LEU A 24 46.33 -3.87 -18.73
N GLN A 25 46.42 -3.64 -20.06
CA GLN A 25 45.30 -3.08 -20.81
C GLN A 25 44.04 -3.98 -20.72
N GLU A 26 44.23 -5.29 -20.89
CA GLU A 26 43.12 -6.26 -20.72
C GLU A 26 42.51 -6.25 -19.35
N ALA A 27 43.32 -6.08 -18.29
CA ALA A 27 42.83 -5.96 -16.92
C ALA A 27 42.05 -4.66 -16.67
N VAL A 28 42.50 -3.55 -17.29
CA VAL A 28 41.79 -2.25 -17.24
C VAL A 28 40.50 -2.31 -17.99
N ASP A 29 40.47 -2.91 -19.18
CA ASP A 29 39.23 -3.09 -19.97
C ASP A 29 38.22 -3.95 -19.19
N ALA A 30 38.67 -4.98 -18.49
CA ALA A 30 37.80 -5.81 -17.64
C ALA A 30 37.29 -5.06 -16.41
N LEU A 31 38.05 -4.10 -15.88
CA LEU A 31 37.60 -3.24 -14.79
C LEU A 31 36.43 -2.34 -15.25
N PHE A 32 36.50 -1.81 -16.47
CA PHE A 32 35.43 -1.02 -17.04
C PHE A 32 34.21 -1.85 -17.44
N ASP A 33 34.41 -2.92 -18.22
CA ASP A 33 33.33 -3.81 -18.67
C ASP A 33 33.82 -5.26 -18.88
N ASN A 34 33.64 -6.09 -17.87
CA ASN A 34 34.01 -7.49 -17.91
C ASN A 34 33.05 -8.34 -18.75
N SER A 35 31.82 -7.88 -18.97
CA SER A 35 30.77 -8.62 -19.69
C SER A 35 30.97 -8.64 -21.22
N ARG A 36 31.63 -7.64 -21.79
CA ARG A 36 31.90 -7.54 -23.22
C ARG A 36 33.05 -8.42 -23.73
N ARG A 37 33.83 -9.00 -22.82
CA ARG A 37 34.94 -9.87 -23.19
C ARG A 37 34.45 -11.24 -23.60
N LYS A 38 35.11 -11.86 -24.59
CA LYS A 38 34.85 -13.26 -24.98
C LYS A 38 34.97 -14.22 -23.79
N THR A 39 35.93 -13.98 -22.90
CA THR A 39 36.13 -14.73 -21.67
C THR A 39 36.19 -13.73 -20.50
N ALA A 40 35.15 -13.70 -19.67
CA ALA A 40 35.11 -12.85 -18.50
C ALA A 40 36.21 -13.26 -17.48
N ILE A 41 36.89 -12.29 -16.89
CA ILE A 41 37.84 -12.53 -15.78
C ILE A 41 37.04 -13.01 -14.57
N ARG A 42 37.46 -14.13 -13.99
CA ARG A 42 36.77 -14.78 -12.87
C ARG A 42 37.64 -14.72 -11.60
N SER A 43 36.99 -14.70 -10.47
CA SER A 43 37.58 -14.88 -9.17
C SER A 43 38.02 -16.37 -8.98
N GLY A 44 38.83 -16.66 -7.98
CA GLY A 44 39.17 -18.02 -7.55
C GLY A 44 37.95 -18.92 -7.29
N THR A 45 36.79 -18.33 -6.99
CA THR A 45 35.48 -19.00 -6.83
C THR A 45 34.75 -19.24 -8.14
N ARG A 46 35.38 -19.10 -9.28
CA ARG A 46 34.81 -19.21 -10.66
C ARG A 46 33.70 -18.19 -11.00
N ARG A 47 33.36 -17.26 -10.12
CA ARG A 47 32.39 -16.19 -10.41
C ARG A 47 33.06 -15.07 -11.21
N PRO A 48 32.37 -14.48 -12.22
CA PRO A 48 32.89 -13.32 -12.94
C PRO A 48 33.05 -12.14 -11.96
N LEU A 49 34.16 -11.41 -12.10
CA LEU A 49 34.39 -10.18 -11.31
C LEU A 49 33.44 -9.09 -11.79
N LYS A 50 32.86 -8.36 -10.85
CA LYS A 50 31.99 -7.21 -11.17
C LYS A 50 32.82 -6.05 -11.69
N SER A 51 32.45 -5.55 -12.87
CA SER A 51 33.00 -4.35 -13.48
C SER A 51 32.25 -3.08 -13.06
N ILE A 52 32.80 -1.92 -13.38
CA ILE A 52 32.14 -0.63 -13.16
C ILE A 52 30.79 -0.57 -13.92
N SER A 53 30.76 -1.05 -15.17
CA SER A 53 29.53 -1.19 -15.96
C SER A 53 28.47 -2.04 -15.27
N ASP A 54 28.87 -3.16 -14.67
CA ASP A 54 27.93 -4.06 -13.95
C ASP A 54 27.36 -3.42 -12.69
N MET A 55 28.11 -2.51 -12.05
CA MET A 55 27.61 -1.76 -10.90
C MET A 55 26.56 -0.68 -11.27
N LEU A 56 26.56 -0.24 -12.53
CA LEU A 56 25.64 0.77 -13.03
C LEU A 56 24.39 0.17 -13.70
N ARG A 57 24.55 -0.97 -14.39
CA ARG A 57 23.52 -1.63 -15.20
C ARG A 57 22.67 -2.63 -14.40
N GLY A 58 21.51 -2.96 -14.97
CA GLY A 58 20.63 -4.02 -14.49
C GLY A 58 19.76 -3.63 -13.30
N LYS A 59 19.04 -4.61 -12.76
CA LYS A 59 18.08 -4.41 -11.63
C LYS A 59 18.78 -3.99 -10.35
N THR A 60 20.00 -4.48 -10.12
CA THR A 60 20.82 -4.21 -8.91
C THR A 60 21.83 -3.09 -9.14
N GLY A 61 21.83 -2.46 -10.33
CA GLY A 61 22.69 -1.34 -10.65
C GLY A 61 22.24 -0.04 -10.02
N ARG A 62 23.17 0.91 -9.91
CA ARG A 62 22.94 2.21 -9.26
C ARG A 62 21.77 3.00 -9.84
N PHE A 63 21.60 2.97 -11.17
CA PHE A 63 20.51 3.68 -11.81
C PHE A 63 19.14 3.19 -11.34
N ARG A 64 18.88 1.89 -11.43
CA ARG A 64 17.57 1.33 -11.09
C ARG A 64 17.35 1.17 -9.58
N GLN A 65 18.40 0.88 -8.82
CA GLN A 65 18.28 0.58 -7.39
C GLN A 65 18.33 1.81 -6.49
N ASN A 66 19.05 2.87 -6.89
CA ASN A 66 19.33 3.99 -6.00
C ASN A 66 18.98 5.38 -6.56
N LEU A 67 18.86 5.53 -7.91
CA LEU A 67 18.57 6.81 -8.54
C LEU A 67 17.12 6.93 -8.99
N LEU A 68 16.60 5.95 -9.74
CA LEU A 68 15.21 5.94 -10.21
C LEU A 68 14.21 5.59 -9.11
N GLY A 69 14.67 4.96 -8.04
CA GLY A 69 13.87 4.65 -6.87
C GLY A 69 14.77 4.40 -5.67
N LYS A 70 14.30 4.77 -4.49
CA LYS A 70 15.01 4.61 -3.22
C LYS A 70 14.10 3.93 -2.20
N ARG A 71 14.69 3.29 -1.21
CA ARG A 71 13.95 2.92 0.01
C ARG A 71 13.65 4.18 0.79
N VAL A 72 12.43 4.29 1.27
CA VAL A 72 11.95 5.47 1.99
C VAL A 72 11.60 5.11 3.43
N ASP A 73 11.83 6.05 4.33
CA ASP A 73 11.43 5.95 5.73
C ASP A 73 9.92 6.23 5.86
N TYR A 74 9.37 6.04 7.05
CA TYR A 74 7.95 6.21 7.35
C TYR A 74 7.04 5.39 6.43
N SER A 75 7.47 4.20 6.14
CA SER A 75 6.73 3.21 5.36
C SER A 75 6.78 1.85 6.05
N GLY A 76 5.71 1.10 5.89
CA GLY A 76 5.58 -0.24 6.45
C GLY A 76 4.84 -1.15 5.50
N ARG A 77 4.78 -2.43 5.83
CA ARG A 77 4.07 -3.43 5.03
C ARG A 77 3.36 -4.41 5.96
N SER A 78 2.13 -4.75 5.64
CA SER A 78 1.37 -5.77 6.35
C SER A 78 0.38 -6.48 5.44
N VAL A 79 -0.16 -7.58 5.93
CA VAL A 79 -1.25 -8.32 5.28
C VAL A 79 -2.52 -7.50 5.32
N ILE A 80 -3.37 -7.63 4.31
CA ILE A 80 -4.67 -6.99 4.23
C ILE A 80 -5.80 -7.96 4.61
N VAL A 81 -6.83 -7.42 5.24
CA VAL A 81 -8.08 -8.13 5.55
C VAL A 81 -9.27 -7.26 5.17
N VAL A 82 -10.40 -7.89 4.96
CA VAL A 82 -11.63 -7.18 4.62
C VAL A 82 -12.13 -6.34 5.81
N GLY A 83 -12.59 -5.12 5.52
CA GLY A 83 -13.20 -4.21 6.48
C GLY A 83 -14.47 -3.60 5.89
N PRO A 84 -15.60 -4.32 5.83
CA PRO A 84 -16.83 -3.83 5.24
C PRO A 84 -17.47 -2.68 6.04
N GLU A 85 -17.13 -2.54 7.31
CA GLU A 85 -17.57 -1.46 8.21
C GLU A 85 -16.92 -0.11 7.91
N LEU A 86 -15.83 -0.08 7.15
CA LEU A 86 -15.10 1.14 6.81
C LEU A 86 -15.83 1.90 5.69
N LYS A 87 -15.67 3.22 5.68
CA LYS A 87 -16.02 4.01 4.49
C LYS A 87 -15.00 3.76 3.37
N MET A 88 -15.40 4.01 2.12
CA MET A 88 -14.52 3.81 0.97
C MET A 88 -13.25 4.69 1.03
N SER A 89 -13.30 5.82 1.72
CA SER A 89 -12.16 6.72 1.95
C SER A 89 -11.31 6.35 3.18
N GLU A 90 -11.70 5.34 3.94
CA GLU A 90 -11.04 4.95 5.19
C GLU A 90 -10.25 3.65 5.04
N CYS A 91 -9.20 3.50 5.84
CA CYS A 91 -8.48 2.23 6.00
C CYS A 91 -8.21 1.95 7.48
N GLY A 92 -8.27 0.69 7.87
CA GLY A 92 -7.92 0.28 9.22
C GLY A 92 -6.41 0.04 9.34
N LEU A 93 -5.73 0.88 10.13
CA LEU A 93 -4.29 0.76 10.36
C LEU A 93 -4.03 0.14 11.73
N PRO A 94 -3.22 -0.92 11.85
CA PRO A 94 -2.82 -1.51 13.11
C PRO A 94 -2.16 -0.49 14.04
N LYS A 95 -2.60 -0.42 15.31
CA LYS A 95 -2.06 0.52 16.31
C LYS A 95 -0.53 0.49 16.42
N ASN A 96 0.05 -0.72 16.46
CA ASN A 96 1.51 -0.87 16.58
C ASN A 96 2.25 -0.34 15.34
N MET A 97 1.68 -0.52 14.15
CA MET A 97 2.24 0.03 12.91
C MET A 97 2.12 1.56 12.89
N ALA A 98 0.97 2.09 13.30
CA ALA A 98 0.75 3.52 13.38
C ALA A 98 1.73 4.21 14.35
N LEU A 99 2.02 3.62 15.52
CA LEU A 99 3.00 4.15 16.47
C LEU A 99 4.39 4.36 15.85
N GLU A 100 4.87 3.41 15.04
CA GLU A 100 6.17 3.53 14.39
C GLU A 100 6.13 4.50 13.20
N LEU A 101 5.08 4.47 12.39
CA LEU A 101 4.95 5.33 11.21
C LEU A 101 4.79 6.81 11.58
N PHE A 102 4.00 7.11 12.61
CA PHE A 102 3.72 8.49 13.05
C PHE A 102 4.66 8.98 14.16
N LYS A 103 5.71 8.25 14.48
CA LYS A 103 6.65 8.56 15.56
C LYS A 103 7.13 10.03 15.62
N PRO A 104 7.54 10.69 14.50
CA PRO A 104 7.95 12.08 14.55
C PRO A 104 6.81 13.05 14.91
N HIS A 105 5.62 12.83 14.36
CA HIS A 105 4.44 13.63 14.67
C HIS A 105 4.00 13.45 16.12
N MET A 106 4.08 12.22 16.61
CA MET A 106 3.81 11.88 18.02
C MET A 106 4.76 12.60 18.98
N ILE A 107 6.07 12.60 18.68
CA ILE A 107 7.07 13.29 19.51
C ILE A 107 6.76 14.79 19.57
N TYR A 108 6.46 15.39 18.42
CA TYR A 108 6.09 16.80 18.35
C TYR A 108 4.85 17.12 19.19
N GLU A 109 3.79 16.33 19.03
CA GLU A 109 2.51 16.55 19.70
C GLU A 109 2.58 16.30 21.21
N LEU A 110 3.35 15.30 21.67
CA LEU A 110 3.59 15.06 23.10
C LEU A 110 4.33 16.21 23.77
N MET A 111 5.28 16.83 23.06
CA MET A 111 5.99 18.02 23.55
C MET A 111 5.09 19.25 23.52
N ALA A 112 4.34 19.48 22.44
CA ALA A 112 3.43 20.62 22.31
C ALA A 112 2.34 20.63 23.37
N ARG A 113 1.86 19.46 23.79
CA ARG A 113 0.86 19.31 24.87
C ARG A 113 1.47 19.30 26.28
N GLY A 114 2.79 19.40 26.42
CA GLY A 114 3.45 19.46 27.72
C GLY A 114 3.57 18.12 28.48
N TYR A 115 3.32 16.99 27.82
CA TYR A 115 3.51 15.67 28.45
C TYR A 115 4.99 15.34 28.64
N THR A 116 5.87 15.91 27.82
CA THR A 116 7.31 15.70 27.90
C THR A 116 8.05 16.99 27.53
N GLU A 117 9.17 17.23 28.21
CA GLU A 117 10.02 18.41 27.94
C GLU A 117 11.07 18.16 26.86
N THR A 118 11.45 16.88 26.65
CA THR A 118 12.53 16.52 25.73
C THR A 118 12.11 15.44 24.72
N PRO A 119 12.64 15.49 23.48
CA PRO A 119 12.36 14.45 22.48
C PRO A 119 12.76 13.04 22.94
N ARG A 120 13.79 12.95 23.80
CA ARG A 120 14.27 11.68 24.34
C ARG A 120 13.25 11.06 25.30
N SER A 121 12.67 11.87 26.18
CA SER A 121 11.59 11.45 27.08
C SER A 121 10.35 11.03 26.32
N ALA A 122 9.93 11.80 25.30
CA ALA A 122 8.81 11.45 24.45
C ALA A 122 9.01 10.09 23.75
N LYS A 123 10.21 9.83 23.27
CA LYS A 123 10.56 8.55 22.62
C LYS A 123 10.46 7.37 23.58
N LEU A 124 10.95 7.53 24.81
CA LEU A 124 10.81 6.51 25.85
C LEU A 124 9.36 6.25 26.24
N MET A 125 8.52 7.29 26.29
CA MET A 125 7.07 7.18 26.58
C MET A 125 6.36 6.40 25.45
N ILE A 126 6.70 6.66 24.19
CA ILE A 126 6.18 5.90 23.04
C ILE A 126 6.61 4.42 23.11
N GLU A 127 7.87 4.14 23.44
CA GLU A 127 8.39 2.77 23.58
C GLU A 127 7.73 1.99 24.72
N LYS A 128 7.35 2.67 25.79
CA LYS A 128 6.57 2.09 26.91
C LYS A 128 5.09 1.89 26.60
N GLN A 129 4.60 2.43 25.49
CA GLN A 129 3.19 2.32 25.07
C GLN A 129 2.19 2.76 26.14
N GLU A 130 2.43 3.90 26.80
CA GLU A 130 1.54 4.44 27.82
C GLU A 130 0.17 4.82 27.23
N LEU A 131 -0.90 4.77 28.04
CA LEU A 131 -2.27 5.06 27.58
C LEU A 131 -2.42 6.46 26.96
N VAL A 132 -1.65 7.43 27.43
CA VAL A 132 -1.63 8.80 26.90
C VAL A 132 -1.16 8.81 25.44
N VAL A 133 -0.20 7.94 25.10
CA VAL A 133 0.36 7.85 23.74
C VAL A 133 -0.72 7.45 22.74
N TYR A 134 -1.61 6.52 23.08
CA TYR A 134 -2.70 6.11 22.19
C TYR A 134 -3.73 7.23 21.95
N LYS A 135 -4.04 8.03 22.97
CA LYS A 135 -4.93 9.20 22.81
C LYS A 135 -4.33 10.25 21.89
N VAL A 136 -3.02 10.50 22.02
CA VAL A 136 -2.31 11.44 21.15
C VAL A 136 -2.20 10.86 19.73
N LEU A 137 -1.98 9.55 19.59
CA LEU A 137 -1.95 8.87 18.29
C LEU A 137 -3.29 9.01 17.56
N GLU A 138 -4.40 8.78 18.22
CA GLU A 138 -5.74 8.96 17.65
C GLU A 138 -5.93 10.37 17.08
N TYR A 139 -5.51 11.38 17.84
CA TYR A 139 -5.57 12.76 17.38
C TYR A 139 -4.68 13.03 16.16
N VAL A 140 -3.42 12.56 16.18
CA VAL A 140 -2.47 12.75 15.08
C VAL A 140 -2.95 12.05 13.80
N VAL A 141 -3.54 10.86 13.94
CA VAL A 141 -4.01 10.05 12.81
C VAL A 141 -5.27 10.63 12.17
N GLN A 142 -6.13 11.30 12.95
CA GLN A 142 -7.44 11.78 12.50
C GLN A 142 -7.38 12.70 11.28
N ASP A 143 -6.32 13.51 11.16
CA ASP A 143 -6.16 14.49 10.07
C ASP A 143 -4.97 14.19 9.14
N HIS A 144 -4.42 12.99 9.18
CA HIS A 144 -3.23 12.67 8.42
C HIS A 144 -3.49 11.51 7.44
N PRO A 145 -3.67 11.77 6.14
CA PRO A 145 -3.91 10.72 5.17
C PRO A 145 -2.68 9.82 5.01
N VAL A 146 -2.90 8.56 4.73
CA VAL A 146 -1.85 7.59 4.40
C VAL A 146 -2.02 7.09 2.98
N LEU A 147 -0.92 6.72 2.33
CA LEU A 147 -0.93 6.12 1.01
C LEU A 147 -0.81 4.61 1.14
N LEU A 148 -1.72 3.88 0.52
CA LEU A 148 -1.64 2.43 0.39
C LEU A 148 -1.20 2.07 -1.03
N ASN A 149 -0.31 1.09 -1.13
CA ASN A 149 0.19 0.57 -2.40
C ASN A 149 0.21 -0.96 -2.37
N ARG A 150 -0.28 -1.57 -3.46
CA ARG A 150 -0.09 -3.01 -3.74
C ARG A 150 0.83 -3.21 -4.93
N ALA A 151 1.87 -4.00 -4.76
CA ALA A 151 2.72 -4.43 -5.85
C ALA A 151 2.12 -5.67 -6.57
N PRO A 152 2.17 -5.75 -7.92
CA PRO A 152 2.75 -4.78 -8.85
C PRO A 152 1.82 -3.57 -9.08
N THR A 153 2.40 -2.35 -9.14
CA THR A 153 1.64 -1.14 -9.47
C THR A 153 1.51 -1.02 -10.98
N LEU A 154 0.39 -1.48 -11.55
CA LEU A 154 0.16 -1.53 -12.98
C LEU A 154 -0.38 -0.21 -13.55
N HIS A 155 -1.10 0.56 -12.76
CA HIS A 155 -1.71 1.83 -13.12
C HIS A 155 -1.77 2.78 -11.92
N ARG A 156 -2.15 4.04 -12.14
CA ARG A 156 -2.13 5.06 -11.09
C ARG A 156 -3.00 4.74 -9.87
N LEU A 157 -4.09 3.98 -10.02
CA LEU A 157 -4.98 3.59 -8.92
C LEU A 157 -4.40 2.46 -8.04
N GLY A 158 -3.23 1.90 -8.39
CA GLY A 158 -2.46 1.01 -7.53
C GLY A 158 -1.80 1.71 -6.34
N ILE A 159 -1.89 3.05 -6.28
CA ILE A 159 -1.54 3.88 -5.13
C ILE A 159 -2.70 4.83 -4.87
N GLN A 160 -3.31 4.73 -3.69
CA GLN A 160 -4.41 5.60 -3.29
C GLN A 160 -4.22 6.09 -1.85
N ALA A 161 -4.79 7.25 -1.57
CA ALA A 161 -4.81 7.82 -0.22
C ALA A 161 -6.07 7.38 0.52
N PHE A 162 -5.91 7.17 1.82
CA PHE A 162 -6.98 6.83 2.74
C PHE A 162 -6.83 7.59 4.04
N GLN A 163 -7.95 7.84 4.69
CA GLN A 163 -7.97 8.32 6.07
C GLN A 163 -7.80 7.12 7.00
N PRO A 164 -6.73 7.05 7.79
CA PRO A 164 -6.51 5.90 8.66
C PRO A 164 -7.41 5.93 9.90
N ILE A 165 -7.94 4.76 10.24
CA ILE A 165 -8.63 4.49 11.51
C ILE A 165 -7.80 3.45 12.25
N LEU A 166 -7.58 3.64 13.54
CA LEU A 166 -6.82 2.71 14.35
C LEU A 166 -7.63 1.45 14.64
N VAL A 167 -7.05 0.31 14.32
CA VAL A 167 -7.65 -1.01 14.55
C VAL A 167 -6.73 -1.88 15.40
N ASP A 168 -7.34 -2.76 16.17
CA ASP A 168 -6.62 -3.80 16.89
C ASP A 168 -6.21 -4.92 15.93
N GLY A 169 -5.08 -5.58 16.24
CA GLY A 169 -4.54 -6.64 15.41
C GLY A 169 -3.26 -6.25 14.68
N LYS A 170 -2.90 -7.03 13.65
CA LYS A 170 -1.65 -6.87 12.88
C LYS A 170 -1.90 -6.63 11.39
N ALA A 171 -3.12 -6.81 10.93
CA ALA A 171 -3.50 -6.69 9.52
C ALA A 171 -4.14 -5.34 9.23
N ILE A 172 -3.91 -4.83 8.03
CA ILE A 172 -4.56 -3.62 7.52
C ILE A 172 -5.97 -3.99 7.07
N LYS A 173 -6.98 -3.26 7.54
CA LYS A 173 -8.34 -3.41 7.05
C LYS A 173 -8.56 -2.54 5.82
N LEU A 174 -9.15 -3.11 4.79
CA LEU A 174 -9.41 -2.45 3.52
C LEU A 174 -10.88 -2.63 3.10
N HIS A 175 -11.48 -1.55 2.62
CA HIS A 175 -12.85 -1.63 2.11
C HIS A 175 -12.93 -2.49 0.84
N PRO A 176 -13.86 -3.44 0.72
CA PRO A 176 -13.91 -4.38 -0.39
C PRO A 176 -14.09 -3.72 -1.78
N LEU A 177 -14.76 -2.58 -1.89
CA LEU A 177 -14.96 -1.89 -3.17
C LEU A 177 -13.68 -1.31 -3.79
N VAL A 178 -12.62 -1.06 -3.00
CA VAL A 178 -11.34 -0.55 -3.53
C VAL A 178 -10.41 -1.68 -3.99
N CYS A 179 -10.72 -2.93 -3.68
CA CYS A 179 -9.90 -4.09 -4.07
C CYS A 179 -9.73 -4.22 -5.58
N ALA A 180 -10.75 -3.90 -6.36
CA ALA A 180 -10.70 -3.94 -7.82
C ALA A 180 -9.64 -2.97 -8.39
N ALA A 181 -9.51 -1.77 -7.81
CA ALA A 181 -8.51 -0.78 -8.22
C ALA A 181 -7.07 -1.24 -7.93
N PHE A 182 -6.85 -1.93 -6.82
CA PHE A 182 -5.56 -2.51 -6.45
C PHE A 182 -5.28 -3.87 -7.08
N ASN A 183 -6.28 -4.49 -7.70
CA ASN A 183 -6.26 -5.91 -8.08
C ASN A 183 -5.84 -6.78 -6.89
N ALA A 184 -6.42 -6.50 -5.72
CA ALA A 184 -6.11 -7.15 -4.45
C ALA A 184 -7.19 -8.15 -4.06
N ASP A 185 -6.77 -9.25 -3.43
CA ASP A 185 -7.63 -10.21 -2.78
C ASP A 185 -7.17 -10.44 -1.32
N PHE A 186 -7.96 -11.16 -0.55
CA PHE A 186 -7.69 -11.37 0.87
C PHE A 186 -7.15 -12.78 1.17
N ASP A 187 -6.45 -13.38 0.21
CA ASP A 187 -5.85 -14.71 0.32
C ASP A 187 -4.44 -14.71 0.97
N GLY A 188 -3.98 -13.58 1.46
CA GLY A 188 -2.65 -13.38 2.04
C GLY A 188 -1.87 -12.24 1.40
N ASP A 189 -2.51 -11.46 0.54
CA ASP A 189 -1.92 -10.27 -0.07
C ASP A 189 -1.43 -9.28 0.98
N GLN A 190 -0.33 -8.61 0.65
CA GLN A 190 0.27 -7.56 1.46
C GLN A 190 0.23 -6.23 0.74
N MET A 191 0.03 -5.16 1.51
CA MET A 191 0.10 -3.80 1.01
C MET A 191 1.14 -2.99 1.77
N ALA A 192 1.79 -2.07 1.07
CA ALA A 192 2.67 -1.08 1.67
C ALA A 192 1.86 0.15 2.09
N VAL A 193 2.24 0.72 3.24
CA VAL A 193 1.70 1.96 3.79
C VAL A 193 2.81 3.00 3.77
N HIS A 194 2.51 4.21 3.32
CA HIS A 194 3.42 5.35 3.33
C HIS A 194 2.75 6.56 3.96
N VAL A 195 3.50 7.28 4.79
CA VAL A 195 3.00 8.50 5.45
C VAL A 195 3.60 9.72 4.75
N PRO A 196 2.79 10.58 4.10
CA PRO A 196 3.26 11.83 3.55
C PRO A 196 3.63 12.79 4.70
N LEU A 197 4.87 13.30 4.70
CA LEU A 197 5.39 14.10 5.82
C LEU A 197 5.11 15.59 5.66
N SER A 198 5.24 16.14 4.43
CA SER A 198 5.04 17.56 4.19
C SER A 198 3.56 17.91 4.05
N VAL A 199 3.19 19.14 4.43
CA VAL A 199 1.82 19.65 4.24
C VAL A 199 1.40 19.63 2.77
N GLN A 200 2.32 19.93 1.85
CA GLN A 200 2.07 19.86 0.41
C GLN A 200 1.71 18.44 -0.03
N SER A 201 2.50 17.44 0.39
CA SER A 201 2.23 16.02 0.07
C SER A 201 0.91 15.52 0.67
N GLN A 202 0.55 16.00 1.87
CA GLN A 202 -0.74 15.68 2.49
C GLN A 202 -1.91 16.29 1.70
N MET A 203 -1.77 17.52 1.23
CA MET A 203 -2.78 18.16 0.40
C MET A 203 -2.94 17.47 -0.95
N GLU A 204 -1.85 17.09 -1.61
CA GLU A 204 -1.90 16.28 -2.84
C GLU A 204 -2.57 14.93 -2.59
N ALA A 205 -2.25 14.25 -1.50
CA ALA A 205 -2.86 13.00 -1.12
C ALA A 205 -4.38 13.14 -0.94
N ARG A 206 -4.85 14.21 -0.28
CA ARG A 206 -6.27 14.47 -0.06
C ARG A 206 -7.02 14.86 -1.35
N VAL A 207 -6.45 15.74 -2.16
CA VAL A 207 -7.15 16.30 -3.32
C VAL A 207 -7.10 15.36 -4.52
N LEU A 208 -5.94 14.76 -4.81
CA LEU A 208 -5.71 13.99 -6.04
C LEU A 208 -5.79 12.49 -5.84
N MET A 209 -5.41 11.98 -4.67
CA MET A 209 -5.18 10.54 -4.48
C MET A 209 -6.21 9.86 -3.57
N LEU A 210 -7.12 10.59 -2.94
CA LEU A 210 -8.12 10.00 -2.06
C LEU A 210 -8.99 9.01 -2.85
N SER A 211 -9.25 7.84 -2.28
CA SER A 211 -9.99 6.75 -2.95
C SER A 211 -11.38 7.15 -3.41
N SER A 212 -12.09 7.99 -2.62
CA SER A 212 -13.40 8.53 -2.99
C SER A 212 -13.41 9.44 -4.23
N HIS A 213 -12.26 10.05 -4.56
CA HIS A 213 -12.11 10.90 -5.74
C HIS A 213 -11.68 10.11 -6.99
N ASN A 214 -11.28 8.85 -6.83
CA ASN A 214 -10.74 7.99 -7.88
C ASN A 214 -11.65 6.79 -8.18
N VAL A 215 -12.96 7.04 -8.28
CA VAL A 215 -13.97 6.00 -8.55
C VAL A 215 -14.00 5.58 -10.01
N LEU A 216 -13.58 6.45 -10.93
CA LEU A 216 -13.62 6.22 -12.36
C LEU A 216 -12.28 5.73 -12.90
N HIS A 217 -12.34 4.74 -13.79
CA HIS A 217 -11.15 4.20 -14.45
C HIS A 217 -10.59 5.22 -15.46
N PRO A 218 -9.29 5.58 -15.40
CA PRO A 218 -8.72 6.63 -16.23
C PRO A 218 -8.69 6.32 -17.73
N ALA A 219 -8.72 5.04 -18.14
CA ALA A 219 -8.64 4.64 -19.53
C ALA A 219 -9.97 4.71 -20.27
N ASN A 220 -11.11 4.43 -19.61
CA ASN A 220 -12.40 4.28 -20.25
C ASN A 220 -13.54 5.05 -19.55
N GLY A 221 -13.26 5.75 -18.44
CA GLY A 221 -14.26 6.52 -17.68
C GLY A 221 -15.34 5.69 -16.99
N LYS A 222 -15.27 4.35 -17.05
CA LYS A 222 -16.24 3.50 -16.35
C LYS A 222 -15.94 3.44 -14.85
N PRO A 223 -16.96 3.24 -13.99
CA PRO A 223 -16.72 3.07 -12.56
C PRO A 223 -15.91 1.79 -12.30
N ILE A 224 -14.91 1.88 -11.43
CA ILE A 224 -14.06 0.75 -11.04
C ILE A 224 -14.53 0.13 -9.72
N SER A 225 -15.08 0.96 -8.83
CA SER A 225 -15.63 0.54 -7.53
C SER A 225 -17.07 0.10 -7.68
N VAL A 226 -17.26 -1.12 -8.19
CA VAL A 226 -18.57 -1.74 -8.38
C VAL A 226 -18.67 -3.02 -7.56
N PRO A 227 -19.86 -3.40 -7.07
CA PRO A 227 -20.06 -4.69 -6.42
C PRO A 227 -19.65 -5.84 -7.34
N SER A 228 -18.93 -6.81 -6.80
CA SER A 228 -18.45 -8.00 -7.53
C SER A 228 -18.49 -9.23 -6.65
N GLN A 229 -18.42 -10.41 -7.27
CA GLN A 229 -18.29 -11.71 -6.58
C GLN A 229 -19.29 -11.88 -5.42
N ASP A 230 -18.81 -12.05 -4.20
CA ASP A 230 -19.61 -12.31 -3.00
C ASP A 230 -20.60 -11.18 -2.66
N MET A 231 -20.30 -9.94 -3.02
CA MET A 231 -21.21 -8.81 -2.82
C MET A 231 -22.46 -8.95 -3.72
N VAL A 232 -22.29 -9.38 -4.97
CA VAL A 232 -23.42 -9.64 -5.89
C VAL A 232 -24.25 -10.81 -5.38
N LEU A 233 -23.59 -11.87 -4.93
CA LEU A 233 -24.27 -13.03 -4.34
C LEU A 233 -25.05 -12.63 -3.08
N GLY A 234 -24.45 -11.81 -2.21
CA GLY A 234 -25.09 -11.30 -1.00
C GLY A 234 -26.32 -10.41 -1.33
N CYS A 235 -26.20 -9.51 -2.29
CA CYS A 235 -27.33 -8.71 -2.74
C CYS A 235 -28.47 -9.60 -3.31
N TYR A 236 -28.12 -10.59 -4.11
CA TYR A 236 -29.10 -11.54 -4.62
C TYR A 236 -29.81 -12.29 -3.49
N TYR A 237 -29.06 -12.78 -2.50
CA TYR A 237 -29.63 -13.49 -1.34
C TYR A 237 -30.57 -12.61 -0.52
N LEU A 238 -30.18 -11.35 -0.26
CA LEU A 238 -31.00 -10.38 0.49
C LEU A 238 -32.29 -9.99 -0.25
N THR A 239 -32.30 -10.03 -1.57
CA THR A 239 -33.46 -9.67 -2.38
C THR A 239 -34.34 -10.88 -2.76
N ARG A 240 -33.94 -12.09 -2.39
CA ARG A 240 -34.70 -13.30 -2.67
C ARG A 240 -35.93 -13.40 -1.76
N PRO A 241 -37.15 -13.48 -2.32
CA PRO A 241 -38.36 -13.66 -1.51
C PRO A 241 -38.37 -15.05 -0.88
N MET A 242 -38.58 -15.12 0.43
CA MET A 242 -38.83 -16.36 1.15
C MET A 242 -40.31 -16.52 1.40
N ILE A 243 -40.96 -17.35 0.61
CA ILE A 243 -42.39 -17.63 0.77
C ILE A 243 -42.63 -18.41 2.05
N GLY A 244 -43.62 -18.00 2.85
CA GLY A 244 -43.92 -18.62 4.14
C GLY A 244 -43.06 -18.13 5.30
N SER A 245 -42.30 -17.03 5.17
CA SER A 245 -41.53 -16.41 6.24
C SER A 245 -42.42 -15.88 7.35
N LEU A 246 -41.86 -15.87 8.57
CA LEU A 246 -42.57 -15.35 9.74
C LEU A 246 -42.90 -13.87 9.57
N GLY A 247 -44.17 -13.50 9.64
CA GLY A 247 -44.63 -12.11 9.44
C GLY A 247 -45.11 -11.76 8.05
N GLU A 248 -45.19 -12.74 7.14
CA GLU A 248 -45.73 -12.53 5.80
C GLU A 248 -47.19 -11.95 5.87
N GLY A 249 -47.45 -10.92 5.08
CA GLY A 249 -48.73 -10.24 5.05
C GLY A 249 -48.98 -9.19 6.14
N LYS A 250 -48.04 -8.94 7.04
CA LYS A 250 -48.13 -7.85 8.02
C LYS A 250 -47.84 -6.50 7.36
N SER A 251 -48.61 -5.47 7.74
CA SER A 251 -48.38 -4.09 7.36
C SER A 251 -47.89 -3.28 8.56
N PHE A 252 -46.93 -2.40 8.35
CA PHE A 252 -46.34 -1.55 9.38
C PHE A 252 -46.52 -0.08 9.03
N SER A 253 -46.74 0.78 10.04
CA SER A 253 -46.94 2.21 9.85
C SER A 253 -45.62 3.00 9.81
N SER A 254 -44.54 2.48 10.42
CA SER A 254 -43.27 3.14 10.50
C SER A 254 -42.10 2.12 10.52
N ILE A 255 -40.89 2.62 10.22
CA ILE A 255 -39.66 1.82 10.31
C ILE A 255 -39.38 1.36 11.74
N ASP A 256 -39.68 2.20 12.73
CA ASP A 256 -39.48 1.88 14.16
C ASP A 256 -40.32 0.69 14.59
N GLU A 257 -41.56 0.60 14.06
CA GLU A 257 -42.45 -0.54 14.28
C GLU A 257 -41.89 -1.84 13.69
N VAL A 258 -41.28 -1.77 12.51
CA VAL A 258 -40.59 -2.92 11.88
C VAL A 258 -39.42 -3.37 12.73
N LEU A 259 -38.60 -2.44 13.21
CA LEU A 259 -37.45 -2.76 14.08
C LEU A 259 -37.90 -3.44 15.37
N LEU A 260 -38.93 -2.92 16.01
CA LEU A 260 -39.52 -3.49 17.20
C LEU A 260 -40.11 -4.90 16.97
N ALA A 261 -40.77 -5.09 15.82
CA ALA A 261 -41.28 -6.39 15.40
C ALA A 261 -40.16 -7.40 15.12
N TYR A 262 -39.04 -6.93 14.56
CA TYR A 262 -37.86 -7.75 14.31
C TYR A 262 -37.16 -8.15 15.63
N GLU A 263 -36.96 -7.21 16.54
CA GLU A 263 -36.40 -7.49 17.89
C GLU A 263 -37.26 -8.50 18.66
N ASN A 264 -38.57 -8.39 18.55
CA ASN A 264 -39.53 -9.33 19.15
C ASN A 264 -39.64 -10.66 18.38
N LYS A 265 -38.80 -10.89 17.36
CA LYS A 265 -38.79 -12.09 16.51
C LYS A 265 -40.18 -12.44 15.94
N SER A 266 -40.99 -11.44 15.67
CA SER A 266 -42.32 -11.58 15.03
C SER A 266 -42.28 -11.40 13.52
N VAL A 267 -41.12 -11.03 12.98
CA VAL A 267 -40.84 -10.84 11.55
C VAL A 267 -39.46 -11.39 11.24
N ASP A 268 -39.30 -12.04 10.10
CA ASP A 268 -38.03 -12.54 9.62
C ASP A 268 -37.25 -11.43 8.89
N CYS A 269 -35.90 -11.49 8.93
CA CYS A 269 -35.02 -10.51 8.30
C CYS A 269 -35.08 -10.53 6.76
N LEU A 270 -35.48 -11.64 6.15
CA LEU A 270 -35.59 -11.83 4.70
C LEU A 270 -37.04 -11.77 4.21
N LEU A 271 -37.91 -11.15 4.99
CA LEU A 271 -39.30 -10.98 4.58
C LEU A 271 -39.39 -10.03 3.38
N TYR A 272 -39.92 -10.50 2.27
CA TYR A 272 -40.22 -9.64 1.11
C TYR A 272 -41.41 -8.77 1.41
N THR A 273 -41.16 -7.47 1.49
CA THR A 273 -42.24 -6.48 1.54
C THR A 273 -42.62 -6.01 0.14
N SER A 274 -43.90 -5.94 -0.14
CA SER A 274 -44.37 -5.36 -1.41
C SER A 274 -43.84 -3.93 -1.57
N PRO A 275 -43.27 -3.55 -2.72
CA PRO A 275 -42.71 -2.21 -2.91
C PRO A 275 -43.78 -1.15 -2.63
N SER A 276 -43.38 -0.09 -1.94
CA SER A 276 -44.27 1.04 -1.70
C SER A 276 -44.66 1.70 -3.04
N PRO A 277 -45.77 2.44 -3.13
CA PRO A 277 -46.13 3.20 -4.33
C PRO A 277 -45.03 4.18 -4.80
N ARG A 278 -44.10 4.59 -3.90
CA ARG A 278 -42.93 5.39 -4.25
C ARG A 278 -41.84 4.56 -4.96
N ASP A 279 -41.66 3.33 -4.59
CA ASP A 279 -40.68 2.43 -5.24
C ASP A 279 -41.12 2.03 -6.64
N ALA A 280 -42.45 1.90 -6.86
CA ALA A 280 -43.04 1.66 -8.18
C ALA A 280 -42.82 2.83 -9.16
N THR A 281 -42.64 4.06 -8.68
CA THR A 281 -42.29 5.21 -9.53
C THR A 281 -40.80 5.29 -9.88
N LEU A 282 -39.91 4.76 -9.04
CA LEU A 282 -38.46 4.67 -9.30
C LEU A 282 -38.16 3.52 -10.27
N SER A 283 -38.94 2.42 -10.25
CA SER A 283 -38.74 1.29 -11.17
C SER A 283 -39.23 1.56 -12.61
N ARG A 284 -39.84 2.71 -12.85
CA ARG A 284 -40.28 3.17 -14.19
C ARG A 284 -39.27 4.09 -14.87
N MET A 285 -37.98 3.99 -14.61
CA MET A 285 -37.01 4.55 -15.52
C MET A 285 -37.06 3.76 -16.84
N PRO A 286 -37.28 4.42 -17.98
CA PRO A 286 -37.37 3.71 -19.26
C PRO A 286 -36.02 3.07 -19.56
N SER A 287 -36.03 1.78 -19.88
CA SER A 287 -34.91 1.00 -20.36
C SER A 287 -34.55 1.37 -21.81
N SER A 288 -34.53 2.65 -22.14
CA SER A 288 -34.22 3.11 -23.49
C SER A 288 -33.54 4.47 -23.42
N ALA A 289 -32.22 4.44 -23.38
CA ALA A 289 -31.33 5.39 -24.08
C ALA A 289 -29.97 4.72 -24.24
#